data_5f1661c404220b80c8e1200c32b46bac
#
_entry.id   5f1661c404220b80c8e1200c32b46bac
#
_cell.length_a   1.000
_cell.length_b   1.000
_cell.length_c   1.000
_cell.angle_alpha   90.00
_cell.angle_beta   90.00
_cell.angle_gamma   90.00
#
_symmetry.space_group_name_H-M   'P 1'
#
loop_
_entity.id
_entity.type
_entity.pdbx_description
1 polymer ?
#
loop_
_entity_poly.entity_id
_entity_poly.type
_entity_poly.pdbx_seq_one_letter_code
_entity_poly.pdbx_strand_id
1 'polypeptide(L)'
;MRIPDVELAAFQVLDNGQNDSGAPQGYAKDSRQVCFHNGDGKVKIIKGAEISSFRSLGDTYFARDEKRIYAYGKQLPKAELTSWELLGHWYSRDARRVYYLNREIKGVDRDSFTVCTPVDAALLVDHLARDKDHFYQNDERIEEAQWRERLQAIKEK
;
A
#
# COMPACT_ATOMS: atom_id res chain seq x y z
N MET A 1 2.38 23.67 -2.25
CA MET A 1 2.39 22.68 -1.14
C MET A 1 3.33 23.16 -0.06
N ARG A 2 2.97 23.13 1.19
CA ARG A 2 3.83 23.54 2.31
C ARG A 2 3.92 22.39 3.32
N ILE A 3 5.14 21.92 3.59
CA ILE A 3 5.41 20.98 4.67
C ILE A 3 5.74 21.83 5.91
N PRO A 4 4.99 21.70 7.03
CA PRO A 4 5.28 22.46 8.24
C PRO A 4 6.64 22.08 8.80
N ASP A 5 7.39 23.08 9.25
CA ASP A 5 8.65 22.93 10.01
C ASP A 5 9.71 22.03 9.38
N VAL A 6 9.73 21.93 8.04
CA VAL A 6 10.70 21.11 7.30
C VAL A 6 12.12 21.68 7.43
N GLU A 7 13.06 20.79 7.74
CA GLU A 7 14.48 21.08 7.70
C GLU A 7 15.05 20.81 6.30
N LEU A 8 15.11 21.84 5.46
CA LEU A 8 15.50 21.71 4.04
C LEU A 8 16.87 21.08 3.83
N ALA A 9 17.82 21.35 4.73
CA ALA A 9 19.18 20.81 4.61
C ALA A 9 19.25 19.27 4.78
N ALA A 10 18.27 18.68 5.46
CA ALA A 10 18.18 17.24 5.72
C ALA A 10 17.02 16.57 4.97
N PHE A 11 16.30 17.31 4.12
CA PHE A 11 15.13 16.78 3.43
C PHE A 11 15.50 15.77 2.35
N GLN A 12 14.85 14.61 2.39
CA GLN A 12 15.05 13.50 1.46
C GLN A 12 13.70 12.99 0.96
N VAL A 13 13.53 12.87 -0.35
CA VAL A 13 12.47 12.07 -0.97
C VAL A 13 12.94 10.62 -0.99
N LEU A 14 12.10 9.69 -0.54
CA LEU A 14 12.48 8.29 -0.28
C LEU A 14 12.09 7.33 -1.40
N ASP A 15 11.35 7.80 -2.40
CA ASP A 15 10.87 7.03 -3.56
C ASP A 15 10.90 7.91 -4.84
N ASN A 16 10.21 7.49 -5.91
CA ASN A 16 10.17 8.27 -7.16
C ASN A 16 9.27 9.52 -7.09
N GLY A 17 8.53 9.71 -5.98
CA GLY A 17 7.67 10.87 -5.75
C GLY A 17 6.42 10.94 -6.62
N GLN A 18 6.05 9.87 -7.31
CA GLN A 18 4.89 9.82 -8.21
C GLN A 18 4.12 8.51 -8.03
N ASN A 19 2.81 8.57 -8.20
CA ASN A 19 1.96 7.37 -8.30
C ASN A 19 1.91 6.86 -9.75
N ASP A 20 1.17 5.78 -9.98
CA ASP A 20 1.05 5.12 -11.29
C ASP A 20 0.45 6.01 -12.38
N SER A 21 -0.27 7.06 -12.01
CA SER A 21 -0.79 8.08 -12.95
C SER A 21 0.15 9.27 -13.16
N GLY A 22 1.34 9.27 -12.54
CA GLY A 22 2.31 10.36 -12.59
C GLY A 22 1.99 11.54 -11.67
N ALA A 23 0.95 11.45 -10.84
CA ALA A 23 0.66 12.50 -9.87
C ALA A 23 1.64 12.45 -8.69
N PRO A 24 2.05 13.61 -8.11
CA PRO A 24 2.98 13.64 -7.00
C PRO A 24 2.46 12.83 -5.80
N GLN A 25 3.17 11.80 -5.41
CA GLN A 25 2.84 10.93 -4.28
C GLN A 25 4.12 10.32 -3.72
N GLY A 26 4.16 10.04 -2.45
CA GLY A 26 5.26 9.28 -1.87
C GLY A 26 5.69 9.74 -0.49
N TYR A 27 6.76 9.13 -0.03
CA TYR A 27 7.34 9.36 1.28
C TYR A 27 8.55 10.28 1.20
N ALA A 28 8.68 11.14 2.19
CA ALA A 28 9.86 11.95 2.41
C ALA A 28 10.15 12.07 3.90
N LYS A 29 11.40 12.41 4.25
CA LYS A 29 11.79 12.67 5.63
C LYS A 29 12.81 13.80 5.72
N ASP A 30 12.92 14.36 6.90
CA ASP A 30 14.05 15.18 7.33
C ASP A 30 14.60 14.65 8.68
N SER A 31 15.38 15.43 9.40
CA SER A 31 15.93 15.02 10.71
C SER A 31 14.89 14.95 11.83
N ARG A 32 13.68 15.49 11.64
CA ARG A 32 12.66 15.66 12.69
C ARG A 32 11.38 14.89 12.42
N GLN A 33 11.08 14.60 11.15
CA GLN A 33 9.77 14.04 10.79
C GLN A 33 9.82 13.20 9.52
N VAL A 34 8.86 12.30 9.43
CA VAL A 34 8.52 11.58 8.20
C VAL A 34 7.19 12.09 7.71
N CYS A 35 7.06 12.30 6.42
CA CYS A 35 5.82 12.75 5.80
C CYS A 35 5.44 11.91 4.59
N PHE A 36 4.16 11.96 4.25
CA PHE A 36 3.57 11.31 3.07
C PHE A 36 2.70 12.31 2.31
N HIS A 37 2.90 12.38 0.99
CA HIS A 37 2.05 13.09 0.05
C HIS A 37 1.19 12.09 -0.72
N ASN A 38 -0.13 12.26 -0.72
CA ASN A 38 -1.06 11.28 -1.27
C ASN A 38 -1.62 11.63 -2.66
N GLY A 39 -1.01 12.61 -3.34
CA GLY A 39 -1.43 13.02 -4.69
C GLY A 39 -2.53 14.10 -4.74
N ASP A 40 -3.18 14.40 -3.62
CA ASP A 40 -4.26 15.40 -3.54
C ASP A 40 -3.79 16.81 -3.12
N GLY A 41 -2.48 17.03 -3.12
CA GLY A 41 -1.87 18.30 -2.69
C GLY A 41 -1.69 18.42 -1.17
N LYS A 42 -2.05 17.40 -0.38
CA LYS A 42 -1.91 17.39 1.08
C LYS A 42 -0.73 16.55 1.53
N VAL A 43 -0.01 17.07 2.50
CA VAL A 43 1.06 16.35 3.17
C VAL A 43 0.59 15.94 4.57
N LYS A 44 0.83 14.69 4.90
CA LYS A 44 0.54 14.11 6.19
C LYS A 44 1.85 13.79 6.92
N ILE A 45 1.99 14.25 8.15
CA ILE A 45 3.07 13.84 9.04
C ILE A 45 2.75 12.46 9.61
N ILE A 46 3.70 11.53 9.50
CA ILE A 46 3.58 10.17 10.05
C ILE A 46 4.08 10.19 11.49
N LYS A 47 3.15 10.36 12.42
CA LYS A 47 3.47 10.42 13.85
C LYS A 47 4.02 9.09 14.34
N GLY A 48 5.10 9.16 15.13
CA GLY A 48 5.71 8.00 15.78
C GLY A 48 6.56 7.13 14.86
N ALA A 49 6.80 7.53 13.62
CA ALA A 49 7.76 6.86 12.75
C ALA A 49 9.18 6.97 13.31
N GLU A 50 9.94 5.88 13.22
CA GLU A 50 11.36 5.86 13.58
C GLU A 50 12.18 6.42 12.42
N ILE A 51 12.53 7.72 12.50
CA ILE A 51 13.09 8.49 11.37
C ILE A 51 14.39 7.87 10.83
N SER A 52 15.27 7.43 11.73
CA SER A 52 16.59 6.89 11.37
C SER A 52 16.51 5.66 10.49
N SER A 53 15.56 4.77 10.77
CA SER A 53 15.35 3.50 10.06
C SER A 53 14.23 3.54 9.01
N PHE A 54 13.54 4.66 8.90
CA PHE A 54 12.41 4.78 7.97
C PHE A 54 12.87 4.76 6.50
N ARG A 55 12.25 3.90 5.71
CA ARG A 55 12.52 3.74 4.27
C ARG A 55 11.25 3.41 3.50
N SER A 56 11.16 3.87 2.26
CA SER A 56 10.20 3.40 1.27
C SER A 56 10.58 1.99 0.79
N LEU A 57 9.60 1.20 0.36
CA LEU A 57 9.80 -0.15 -0.15
C LEU A 57 9.84 -0.23 -1.69
N GLY A 58 10.14 0.90 -2.33
CA GLY A 58 10.38 0.98 -3.77
C GLY A 58 9.19 1.45 -4.59
N ASP A 59 7.99 1.41 -4.03
CA ASP A 59 6.81 2.08 -4.56
C ASP A 59 6.37 3.22 -3.62
N THR A 60 5.48 4.06 -4.09
CA THR A 60 5.02 5.21 -3.32
C THR A 60 3.93 4.86 -2.29
N TYR A 61 3.57 3.59 -2.16
CA TYR A 61 2.47 3.14 -1.31
C TYR A 61 2.93 2.57 0.02
N PHE A 62 4.06 1.85 0.03
CA PHE A 62 4.52 1.13 1.21
C PHE A 62 5.87 1.63 1.72
N ALA A 63 5.98 1.66 3.04
CA ALA A 63 7.22 2.00 3.74
C ALA A 63 7.33 1.18 5.03
N ARG A 64 8.51 1.18 5.62
CA ARG A 64 8.73 0.57 6.93
C ARG A 64 9.78 1.33 7.75
N ASP A 65 9.73 1.17 9.04
CA ASP A 65 10.84 1.39 9.96
C ASP A 65 11.23 0.07 10.66
N GLU A 66 12.04 0.12 11.70
CA GLU A 66 12.42 -1.06 12.48
C GLU A 66 11.26 -1.71 13.27
N LYS A 67 10.18 -0.98 13.49
CA LYS A 67 9.09 -1.39 14.38
C LYS A 67 7.75 -1.57 13.65
N ARG A 68 7.59 -0.98 12.46
CA ARG A 68 6.27 -0.86 11.83
C ARG A 68 6.32 -0.92 10.31
N ILE A 69 5.21 -1.36 9.75
CA ILE A 69 4.89 -1.22 8.32
C ILE A 69 3.90 -0.08 8.15
N TYR A 70 4.06 0.64 7.07
CA TYR A 70 3.18 1.75 6.67
C TYR A 70 2.65 1.49 5.27
N ALA A 71 1.37 1.81 5.07
CA ALA A 71 0.73 1.78 3.78
C ALA A 71 -0.09 3.04 3.58
N TYR A 72 0.12 3.72 2.46
CA TYR A 72 -0.58 4.95 2.10
C TYR A 72 -0.52 6.02 3.21
N GLY A 73 0.67 6.23 3.77
CA GLY A 73 0.93 7.22 4.81
C GLY A 73 0.30 6.92 6.17
N LYS A 74 -0.11 5.67 6.43
CA LYS A 74 -0.65 5.22 7.72
C LYS A 74 0.06 3.96 8.18
N GLN A 75 0.22 3.82 9.48
CA GLN A 75 0.70 2.56 10.05
C GLN A 75 -0.28 1.43 9.72
N LEU A 76 0.25 0.31 9.27
CA LEU A 76 -0.49 -0.91 9.06
C LEU A 76 -0.81 -1.55 10.43
N PRO A 77 -2.09 -1.65 10.81
CA PRO A 77 -2.44 -2.09 12.15
C PRO A 77 -2.06 -3.55 12.37
N LYS A 78 -1.41 -3.84 13.50
CA LYS A 78 -1.09 -5.21 13.94
C LYS A 78 -0.24 -6.04 12.95
N ALA A 79 0.42 -5.42 11.97
CA ALA A 79 1.28 -6.14 11.05
C ALA A 79 2.48 -6.75 11.79
N GLU A 80 2.74 -8.02 11.53
CA GLU A 80 3.87 -8.75 12.06
C GLU A 80 5.09 -8.54 11.15
N LEU A 81 5.99 -7.68 11.58
CA LEU A 81 7.10 -7.16 10.76
C LEU A 81 7.98 -8.25 10.14
N THR A 82 8.23 -9.33 10.88
CA THR A 82 9.15 -10.40 10.49
C THR A 82 8.62 -11.30 9.39
N SER A 83 7.30 -11.43 9.31
CA SER A 83 6.61 -12.29 8.33
C SER A 83 5.87 -11.51 7.26
N TRP A 84 5.93 -10.17 7.32
CA TRP A 84 5.20 -9.33 6.37
C TRP A 84 5.84 -9.34 4.99
N GLU A 85 5.03 -9.54 3.97
CA GLU A 85 5.40 -9.53 2.55
C GLU A 85 4.38 -8.82 1.67
N LEU A 86 4.86 -8.22 0.58
CA LEU A 86 4.02 -7.68 -0.49
C LEU A 86 3.57 -8.82 -1.42
N LEU A 87 2.29 -8.79 -1.80
CA LEU A 87 1.71 -9.73 -2.77
C LEU A 87 1.51 -9.10 -4.15
N GLY A 88 1.67 -7.79 -4.27
CA GLY A 88 1.39 -7.00 -5.46
C GLY A 88 0.03 -6.32 -5.44
N HIS A 89 -0.18 -5.36 -6.35
CA HIS A 89 -1.44 -4.62 -6.50
C HIS A 89 -2.04 -4.12 -5.18
N TRP A 90 -1.18 -3.56 -4.31
CA TRP A 90 -1.53 -3.01 -3.00
C TRP A 90 -1.98 -4.04 -1.96
N TYR A 91 -1.91 -5.34 -2.28
CA TYR A 91 -2.10 -6.41 -1.30
C TYR A 91 -0.79 -6.76 -0.60
N SER A 92 -0.90 -7.03 0.67
CA SER A 92 0.18 -7.54 1.50
C SER A 92 -0.35 -8.54 2.53
N ARG A 93 0.53 -9.34 3.12
CA ARG A 93 0.15 -10.24 4.20
C ARG A 93 1.28 -10.40 5.22
N ASP A 94 0.92 -10.84 6.40
CA ASP A 94 1.84 -11.38 7.40
C ASP A 94 1.49 -12.85 7.73
N ALA A 95 2.08 -13.43 8.76
CA ALA A 95 1.78 -14.82 9.17
C ALA A 95 0.30 -15.07 9.53
N ARG A 96 -0.49 -14.03 9.79
CA ARG A 96 -1.85 -14.16 10.33
C ARG A 96 -2.92 -13.44 9.52
N ARG A 97 -2.55 -12.42 8.74
CA ARG A 97 -3.51 -11.48 8.14
C ARG A 97 -3.18 -11.17 6.71
N VAL A 98 -4.20 -10.79 5.97
CA VAL A 98 -4.08 -10.20 4.63
C VAL A 98 -4.59 -8.78 4.69
N TYR A 99 -3.93 -7.90 3.94
CA TYR A 99 -4.23 -6.47 3.90
C TYR A 99 -4.38 -6.00 2.45
N TYR A 100 -5.24 -5.02 2.28
CA TYR A 100 -5.27 -4.16 1.11
C TYR A 100 -4.93 -2.74 1.54
N LEU A 101 -3.80 -2.19 1.04
CA LEU A 101 -3.20 -0.97 1.56
C LEU A 101 -3.07 -1.01 3.10
N ASN A 102 -3.74 -0.10 3.80
CA ASN A 102 -3.72 -0.01 5.26
C ASN A 102 -4.93 -0.65 5.95
N ARG A 103 -5.72 -1.47 5.24
CA ARG A 103 -6.93 -2.13 5.76
C ARG A 103 -6.74 -3.65 5.81
N GLU A 104 -7.06 -4.24 6.95
CA GLU A 104 -7.09 -5.70 7.12
C GLU A 104 -8.35 -6.28 6.45
N ILE A 105 -8.19 -7.28 5.59
CA ILE A 105 -9.30 -8.02 4.99
C ILE A 105 -9.76 -9.08 5.99
N LYS A 106 -10.97 -8.91 6.51
CA LYS A 106 -11.51 -9.78 7.55
C LYS A 106 -12.05 -11.10 7.01
N GLY A 107 -11.79 -12.17 7.77
CA GLY A 107 -12.34 -13.51 7.46
C GLY A 107 -11.80 -14.13 6.17
N VAL A 108 -10.67 -13.66 5.69
CA VAL A 108 -9.97 -14.24 4.56
C VAL A 108 -9.25 -15.53 4.95
N ASP A 109 -9.26 -16.53 4.07
CA ASP A 109 -8.35 -17.67 4.19
C ASP A 109 -6.96 -17.24 3.68
N ARG A 110 -6.09 -16.93 4.61
CA ARG A 110 -4.76 -16.35 4.33
C ARG A 110 -3.90 -17.27 3.47
N ASP A 111 -3.98 -18.59 3.69
CA ASP A 111 -3.06 -19.55 3.06
C ASP A 111 -3.39 -19.81 1.59
N SER A 112 -4.67 -19.71 1.25
CA SER A 112 -5.13 -19.83 -0.15
C SER A 112 -5.30 -18.48 -0.86
N PHE A 113 -5.03 -17.37 -0.19
CA PHE A 113 -5.22 -16.04 -0.77
C PHE A 113 -4.27 -15.79 -1.94
N THR A 114 -4.83 -15.40 -3.07
CA THR A 114 -4.10 -15.16 -4.33
C THR A 114 -4.58 -13.87 -4.98
N VAL A 115 -3.63 -13.03 -5.37
CA VAL A 115 -3.89 -11.84 -6.19
C VAL A 115 -4.05 -12.30 -7.65
N CYS A 116 -5.11 -11.85 -8.30
CA CYS A 116 -5.52 -12.30 -9.63
C CYS A 116 -5.40 -11.22 -10.71
N THR A 117 -5.20 -9.96 -10.32
CA THR A 117 -4.92 -8.88 -11.28
C THR A 117 -3.56 -9.14 -11.94
N PRO A 118 -3.45 -9.12 -13.28
CA PRO A 118 -2.18 -9.24 -13.97
C PRO A 118 -1.18 -8.15 -13.57
N VAL A 119 0.11 -8.47 -13.51
CA VAL A 119 1.16 -7.55 -13.05
C VAL A 119 1.28 -6.29 -13.93
N ASP A 120 0.99 -6.42 -15.21
CA ASP A 120 1.01 -5.35 -16.21
C ASP A 120 -0.26 -4.49 -16.23
N ALA A 121 -1.26 -4.86 -15.44
CA ALA A 121 -2.52 -4.13 -15.32
C ALA A 121 -2.46 -2.97 -14.30
N ALA A 122 -1.31 -2.36 -14.12
CA ALA A 122 -1.01 -1.35 -13.09
C ALA A 122 -1.93 -0.09 -13.08
N LEU A 123 -2.59 0.19 -14.20
CA LEU A 123 -3.47 1.36 -14.34
C LEU A 123 -4.95 1.06 -14.02
N LEU A 124 -5.27 -0.12 -13.52
CA LEU A 124 -6.64 -0.50 -13.24
C LEU A 124 -7.04 -0.09 -11.83
N VAL A 125 -8.22 0.51 -11.74
CA VAL A 125 -8.80 0.96 -10.47
C VAL A 125 -9.20 -0.22 -9.58
N ASP A 126 -9.42 -1.41 -10.20
CA ASP A 126 -9.94 -2.59 -9.53
C ASP A 126 -8.87 -3.67 -9.40
N HIS A 127 -8.44 -3.96 -8.18
CA HIS A 127 -7.54 -5.04 -7.89
C HIS A 127 -8.32 -6.26 -7.42
N LEU A 128 -8.17 -7.36 -8.15
CA LEU A 128 -8.91 -8.59 -7.90
C LEU A 128 -8.06 -9.62 -7.19
N ALA A 129 -8.66 -10.27 -6.19
CA ALA A 129 -8.06 -11.38 -5.47
C ALA A 129 -9.11 -12.44 -5.14
N ARG A 130 -8.67 -13.60 -4.70
CA ARG A 130 -9.53 -14.67 -4.18
C ARG A 130 -8.82 -15.47 -3.10
N ASP A 131 -9.60 -16.11 -2.26
CA ASP A 131 -9.18 -17.26 -1.49
C ASP A 131 -9.95 -18.51 -1.95
N LYS A 132 -9.88 -19.60 -1.21
CA LYS A 132 -10.59 -20.84 -1.55
C LYS A 132 -12.13 -20.72 -1.50
N ASP A 133 -12.65 -19.79 -0.68
CA ASP A 133 -14.07 -19.66 -0.39
C ASP A 133 -14.70 -18.38 -0.93
N HIS A 134 -13.89 -17.33 -1.23
CA HIS A 134 -14.40 -15.99 -1.52
C HIS A 134 -13.63 -15.28 -2.62
N PHE A 135 -14.30 -14.30 -3.21
CA PHE A 135 -13.75 -13.40 -4.23
C PHE A 135 -13.71 -11.97 -3.69
N TYR A 136 -12.67 -11.24 -4.07
CA TYR A 136 -12.41 -9.90 -3.56
C TYR A 136 -12.14 -8.91 -4.67
N GLN A 137 -12.64 -7.70 -4.48
CA GLN A 137 -12.21 -6.51 -5.18
C GLN A 137 -11.70 -5.52 -4.15
N ASN A 138 -10.43 -5.18 -4.24
CA ASN A 138 -9.75 -4.38 -3.22
C ASN A 138 -9.86 -5.06 -1.84
N ASP A 139 -10.48 -4.44 -0.86
CA ASP A 139 -10.72 -5.02 0.47
C ASP A 139 -12.14 -5.57 0.69
N GLU A 140 -12.98 -5.56 -0.35
CA GLU A 140 -14.37 -5.96 -0.27
C GLU A 140 -14.61 -7.33 -0.90
N ARG A 141 -15.46 -8.14 -0.25
CA ARG A 141 -15.97 -9.37 -0.85
C ARG A 141 -17.01 -9.03 -1.91
N ILE A 142 -16.92 -9.73 -3.04
CA ILE A 142 -17.88 -9.63 -4.13
C ILE A 142 -18.36 -11.03 -4.55
N GLU A 143 -19.47 -11.05 -5.28
CA GLU A 143 -19.99 -12.29 -5.86
C GLU A 143 -19.08 -12.81 -6.98
N GLU A 144 -18.99 -14.13 -7.13
CA GLU A 144 -18.15 -14.78 -8.14
C GLU A 144 -18.46 -14.29 -9.56
N ALA A 145 -19.74 -14.09 -9.88
CA ALA A 145 -20.16 -13.59 -11.19
C ALA A 145 -19.59 -12.21 -11.51
N GLN A 146 -19.65 -11.29 -10.54
CA GLN A 146 -19.07 -9.95 -10.67
C GLN A 146 -17.54 -10.01 -10.80
N TRP A 147 -16.91 -10.87 -10.02
CA TRP A 147 -15.45 -11.04 -10.08
C TRP A 147 -15.00 -11.58 -11.45
N ARG A 148 -15.69 -12.59 -12.00
CA ARG A 148 -15.40 -13.15 -13.32
C ARG A 148 -15.57 -12.12 -14.45
N GLU A 149 -16.64 -11.35 -14.42
CA GLU A 149 -16.88 -10.27 -15.37
C GLU A 149 -15.74 -9.24 -15.37
N ARG A 150 -15.33 -8.79 -14.20
CA ARG A 150 -14.22 -7.84 -14.03
C ARG A 150 -12.89 -8.41 -14.48
N LEU A 151 -12.60 -9.66 -14.14
CA LEU A 151 -11.36 -10.33 -14.58
C LEU A 151 -11.31 -10.47 -16.10
N GLN A 152 -12.44 -10.75 -16.75
CA GLN A 152 -12.52 -10.81 -18.20
C GLN A 152 -12.26 -9.44 -18.83
N ALA A 153 -12.88 -8.40 -18.30
CA ALA A 153 -12.70 -7.01 -18.78
C ALA A 153 -11.23 -6.52 -18.66
N ILE A 154 -10.49 -7.04 -17.67
CA ILE A 154 -9.06 -6.76 -17.50
C ILE A 154 -8.23 -7.43 -18.60
N LYS A 155 -8.57 -8.67 -18.98
CA LYS A 155 -7.83 -9.45 -19.98
C LYS A 155 -8.04 -8.98 -21.42
N GLU A 156 -9.10 -8.24 -21.68
CA GLU A 156 -9.48 -7.74 -23.00
C GLU A 156 -8.90 -6.35 -23.33
N LYS A 157 -8.20 -5.73 -22.39
CA LYS A 157 -7.52 -4.43 -22.56
C LYS A 157 -6.04 -4.60 -22.86
#